data_bbd17651a7e5285b6f7218d0e2dd5ef2
#
_entry.id   bbd17651a7e5285b6f7218d0e2dd5ef2
#
_cell.length_a   1.000
_cell.length_b   1.000
_cell.length_c   1.000
_cell.angle_alpha   90.00
_cell.angle_beta   90.00
_cell.angle_gamma   90.00
#
_symmetry.space_group_name_H-M   'P 1'
#
loop_
_entity.id
_entity.type
_entity.pdbx_description
1 polymer ?
#
loop_
_entity_poly.entity_id
_entity_poly.type
_entity_poly.pdbx_seq_one_letter_code
_entity_poly.pdbx_strand_id
1 'polypeptide(L)'
;MSSSISNLPDEVLGKILSLLPTKEAASTSILSKRWRNLLSLVDNLCFDDSMVVYLNEEEALSGSHRFSDFVDKTFALLGNSHMKKLSLCHIPTPDRYDAYQRWIWTAMERGLLELYLHAYTRYLGGVDIETDLFTSNTLVKLTLSGGYALEAKRVFFPALKSLTLYLTSRLDHPNFCRLIDGCPVLEELFICEADSWDMPCCGVGVESASIKRLVVSVNLPGSKHDHDVTYFKAASLLYLDYSSYVSENYELTDLGSLVEVRLSLRLWDSTKDYDYSDEDDDYYGYYYDDEPAIFGDITNLVAGISNITTLHLSPDSLEAFHFCCESMPMFNNLLNLSIESNNDKGWQVMPLLLTSCPNLHTLVFKGLVHRVTNKCGDACACIPKTQKHEKKKKRKIVKEEEKLCCLWTCQVKVLEISEYGGSFQELKQMRHFLGKLECLETVKVGVAADNDNNTEFLRANLRTLSRLSPKCNNIQFV
;
A
#
# COMPACT_ATOMS: atom_id res chain seq x y z
N MET A 1 -46.80 -6.39 17.50
CA MET A 1 -46.11 -7.69 17.38
C MET A 1 -44.64 -7.42 17.56
N SER A 2 -44.05 -7.83 18.67
CA SER A 2 -42.60 -7.72 18.84
C SER A 2 -41.93 -8.72 17.91
N SER A 3 -41.22 -8.25 16.91
CA SER A 3 -40.39 -9.10 16.05
C SER A 3 -39.18 -9.58 16.87
N SER A 4 -39.32 -10.74 17.50
CA SER A 4 -38.20 -11.36 18.20
C SER A 4 -37.27 -12.01 17.18
N ILE A 5 -35.96 -11.81 17.31
CA ILE A 5 -34.93 -12.48 16.51
C ILE A 5 -35.10 -14.01 16.54
N SER A 6 -35.65 -14.54 17.62
CA SER A 6 -35.95 -15.95 17.79
C SER A 6 -37.03 -16.50 16.84
N ASN A 7 -37.75 -15.67 16.11
CA ASN A 7 -38.75 -16.09 15.12
C ASN A 7 -38.13 -16.36 13.73
N LEU A 8 -36.84 -16.07 13.53
CA LEU A 8 -36.16 -16.33 12.28
C LEU A 8 -35.89 -17.83 12.07
N PRO A 9 -35.83 -18.31 10.82
CA PRO A 9 -35.38 -19.67 10.50
C PRO A 9 -33.96 -19.94 11.01
N ASP A 10 -33.66 -21.21 11.32
CA ASP A 10 -32.35 -21.60 11.85
C ASP A 10 -31.18 -21.28 10.89
N GLU A 11 -31.41 -21.42 9.59
CA GLU A 11 -30.44 -21.12 8.55
C GLU A 11 -30.08 -19.60 8.54
N VAL A 12 -31.06 -18.73 8.82
CA VAL A 12 -30.84 -17.28 8.90
C VAL A 12 -30.09 -16.95 10.19
N LEU A 13 -30.44 -17.59 11.31
CA LEU A 13 -29.74 -17.44 12.58
C LEU A 13 -28.29 -17.95 12.47
N GLY A 14 -28.06 -19.08 11.79
CA GLY A 14 -26.71 -19.58 11.50
C GLY A 14 -25.86 -18.57 10.70
N LYS A 15 -26.44 -17.92 9.69
CA LYS A 15 -25.76 -16.87 8.94
C LYS A 15 -25.44 -15.62 9.78
N ILE A 16 -26.35 -15.24 10.69
CA ILE A 16 -26.11 -14.14 11.63
C ILE A 16 -24.95 -14.51 12.56
N LEU A 17 -24.95 -15.73 13.10
CA LEU A 17 -23.87 -16.20 13.97
C LEU A 17 -22.53 -16.30 13.22
N SER A 18 -22.53 -16.57 11.92
CA SER A 18 -21.32 -16.58 11.08
C SER A 18 -20.65 -15.22 10.91
N LEU A 19 -21.32 -14.12 11.30
CA LEU A 19 -20.76 -12.78 11.31
C LEU A 19 -20.03 -12.45 12.62
N LEU A 20 -20.16 -13.28 13.64
CA LEU A 20 -19.54 -13.09 14.95
C LEU A 20 -18.26 -13.92 15.09
N PRO A 21 -17.29 -13.48 15.92
CA PRO A 21 -16.22 -14.37 16.39
C PRO A 21 -16.80 -15.65 16.97
N THR A 22 -16.16 -16.78 16.71
CA THR A 22 -16.72 -18.11 17.07
C THR A 22 -17.01 -18.25 18.57
N LYS A 23 -16.18 -17.63 19.42
CA LYS A 23 -16.40 -17.62 20.87
C LYS A 23 -17.68 -16.89 21.25
N GLU A 24 -18.00 -15.79 20.63
CA GLU A 24 -19.22 -15.01 20.84
C GLU A 24 -20.44 -15.77 20.29
N ALA A 25 -20.33 -16.34 19.10
CA ALA A 25 -21.36 -17.19 18.52
C ALA A 25 -21.68 -18.39 19.44
N ALA A 26 -20.65 -19.06 19.97
CA ALA A 26 -20.81 -20.16 20.93
C ALA A 26 -21.46 -19.69 22.24
N SER A 27 -21.17 -18.51 22.73
CA SER A 27 -21.78 -17.98 23.96
C SER A 27 -23.27 -17.78 23.87
N THR A 28 -23.83 -17.59 22.67
CA THR A 28 -25.29 -17.51 22.46
C THR A 28 -26.04 -18.81 22.81
N SER A 29 -25.32 -19.91 22.92
CA SER A 29 -25.88 -21.23 23.31
C SER A 29 -26.57 -21.25 24.69
N ILE A 30 -26.25 -20.26 25.55
CA ILE A 30 -26.91 -20.08 26.86
C ILE A 30 -28.32 -19.52 26.75
N LEU A 31 -28.69 -18.88 25.62
CA LEU A 31 -29.97 -18.20 25.46
C LEU A 31 -31.16 -19.19 25.45
N SER A 32 -31.02 -20.33 24.79
CA SER A 32 -32.05 -21.36 24.79
C SER A 32 -31.53 -22.70 24.22
N LYS A 33 -32.34 -23.77 24.38
CA LYS A 33 -32.04 -25.08 23.76
C LYS A 33 -31.90 -25.01 22.23
N ARG A 34 -32.66 -24.14 21.57
CA ARG A 34 -32.59 -23.92 20.13
C ARG A 34 -31.23 -23.34 19.74
N TRP A 35 -30.76 -22.33 20.46
CA TRP A 35 -29.48 -21.65 20.17
C TRP A 35 -28.28 -22.56 20.35
N ARG A 36 -28.36 -23.62 21.15
CA ARG A 36 -27.26 -24.60 21.32
C ARG A 36 -26.91 -25.33 20.04
N ASN A 37 -27.89 -25.56 19.16
CA ASN A 37 -27.67 -26.28 17.91
C ASN A 37 -27.32 -25.37 16.75
N LEU A 38 -27.50 -24.06 16.88
CA LEU A 38 -27.25 -23.12 15.80
C LEU A 38 -25.77 -22.96 15.44
N LEU A 39 -24.86 -23.25 16.37
CA LEU A 39 -23.42 -23.22 16.10
C LEU A 39 -23.02 -24.24 15.01
N SER A 40 -23.74 -25.35 14.87
CA SER A 40 -23.53 -26.35 13.81
C SER A 40 -23.87 -25.83 12.39
N LEU A 41 -24.60 -24.72 12.29
CA LEU A 41 -24.96 -24.06 11.03
C LEU A 41 -24.02 -22.89 10.65
N VAL A 42 -23.01 -22.62 11.48
CA VAL A 42 -22.02 -21.59 11.23
C VAL A 42 -21.03 -22.07 10.18
N ASP A 43 -20.89 -21.33 9.10
CA ASP A 43 -19.97 -21.67 8.00
C ASP A 43 -18.68 -20.81 7.99
N ASN A 44 -18.60 -19.80 8.87
CA ASN A 44 -17.43 -18.95 9.06
C ASN A 44 -16.91 -19.07 10.49
N LEU A 45 -15.71 -19.58 10.66
CA LEU A 45 -15.06 -19.72 11.95
C LEU A 45 -13.94 -18.70 12.12
N CYS A 46 -13.92 -18.08 13.29
CA CYS A 46 -12.86 -17.15 13.68
C CYS A 46 -12.38 -17.48 15.09
N PHE A 47 -11.13 -17.89 15.21
CA PHE A 47 -10.46 -18.21 16.46
C PHE A 47 -9.26 -17.27 16.64
N ASP A 48 -9.17 -16.66 17.82
CA ASP A 48 -8.09 -15.74 18.17
C ASP A 48 -7.60 -16.03 19.60
N ASP A 49 -6.34 -16.46 19.70
CA ASP A 49 -5.66 -16.74 20.97
C ASP A 49 -4.93 -15.50 21.53
N SER A 50 -4.79 -14.44 20.76
CA SER A 50 -4.07 -13.23 21.17
C SER A 50 -4.80 -12.37 22.20
N MET A 51 -6.14 -12.54 22.28
CA MET A 51 -6.98 -11.74 23.16
C MET A 51 -6.88 -12.16 24.64
N VAL A 52 -6.11 -13.18 24.96
CA VAL A 52 -5.92 -13.66 26.33
C VAL A 52 -4.58 -13.16 26.88
N VAL A 53 -4.65 -12.24 27.81
CA VAL A 53 -3.46 -11.78 28.55
C VAL A 53 -3.19 -12.76 29.68
N TYR A 54 -2.10 -13.47 29.63
CA TYR A 54 -1.63 -14.37 30.68
C TYR A 54 -0.68 -13.65 31.61
N LEU A 55 -0.90 -13.78 32.93
CA LEU A 55 -0.07 -13.12 33.95
C LEU A 55 1.24 -13.87 34.23
N ASN A 56 1.29 -15.18 33.91
CA ASN A 56 2.46 -16.03 34.08
C ASN A 56 2.44 -17.22 33.12
N GLU A 57 3.56 -17.97 33.04
CA GLU A 57 3.72 -19.10 32.13
C GLU A 57 2.74 -20.26 32.41
N GLU A 58 2.39 -20.52 33.68
CA GLU A 58 1.43 -21.57 34.03
C GLU A 58 0.02 -21.23 33.56
N GLU A 59 -0.40 -19.96 33.67
CA GLU A 59 -1.68 -19.49 33.12
C GLU A 59 -1.67 -19.51 31.59
N ALA A 60 -0.55 -19.17 30.96
CA ALA A 60 -0.40 -19.28 29.52
C ALA A 60 -0.55 -20.70 29.03
N LEU A 61 0.07 -21.67 29.66
CA LEU A 61 -0.08 -23.10 29.37
C LEU A 61 -1.53 -23.60 29.59
N SER A 62 -2.15 -23.27 30.71
CA SER A 62 -3.52 -23.64 31.02
C SER A 62 -4.52 -23.00 30.07
N GLY A 63 -4.34 -21.72 29.73
CA GLY A 63 -5.19 -21.02 28.75
C GLY A 63 -5.03 -21.58 27.35
N SER A 64 -3.82 -21.93 26.99
CA SER A 64 -3.43 -22.60 25.77
C SER A 64 -4.20 -23.91 25.54
N HIS A 65 -4.23 -24.77 26.55
CA HIS A 65 -5.04 -26.01 26.47
C HIS A 65 -6.54 -25.72 26.32
N ARG A 66 -7.08 -24.72 27.01
CA ARG A 66 -8.49 -24.32 26.89
C ARG A 66 -8.85 -23.82 25.51
N PHE A 67 -7.94 -23.10 24.85
CA PHE A 67 -8.12 -22.65 23.48
C PHE A 67 -8.18 -23.85 22.53
N SER A 68 -7.20 -24.76 22.61
CA SER A 68 -7.18 -25.97 21.79
C SER A 68 -8.41 -26.82 21.98
N ASP A 69 -8.82 -27.06 23.25
CA ASP A 69 -10.05 -27.76 23.59
C ASP A 69 -11.31 -27.11 22.99
N PHE A 70 -11.37 -25.77 22.99
CA PHE A 70 -12.50 -25.05 22.41
C PHE A 70 -12.55 -25.22 20.90
N VAL A 71 -11.41 -25.12 20.21
CA VAL A 71 -11.33 -25.32 18.76
C VAL A 71 -11.72 -26.77 18.42
N ASP A 72 -11.14 -27.78 19.09
CA ASP A 72 -11.42 -29.19 18.84
C ASP A 72 -12.91 -29.53 19.07
N LYS A 73 -13.52 -29.02 20.15
CA LYS A 73 -14.96 -29.20 20.43
C LYS A 73 -15.84 -28.54 19.37
N THR A 74 -15.43 -27.36 18.88
CA THR A 74 -16.15 -26.66 17.81
C THR A 74 -16.09 -27.46 16.51
N PHE A 75 -14.91 -27.95 16.11
CA PHE A 75 -14.77 -28.81 14.93
C PHE A 75 -15.55 -30.12 15.04
N ALA A 76 -15.57 -30.72 16.23
CA ALA A 76 -16.37 -31.91 16.50
C ALA A 76 -17.89 -31.65 16.39
N LEU A 77 -18.36 -30.49 16.89
CA LEU A 77 -19.76 -30.10 16.82
C LEU A 77 -20.23 -29.87 15.38
N LEU A 78 -19.37 -29.27 14.54
CA LEU A 78 -19.65 -29.02 13.12
C LEU A 78 -19.69 -30.33 12.30
N GLY A 79 -19.12 -31.43 12.81
CA GLY A 79 -19.07 -32.72 12.10
C GLY A 79 -18.48 -32.56 10.70
N ASN A 80 -19.22 -32.99 9.67
CA ASN A 80 -18.83 -32.87 8.27
C ASN A 80 -19.51 -31.68 7.56
N SER A 81 -20.02 -30.69 8.29
CA SER A 81 -20.64 -29.51 7.68
C SER A 81 -19.64 -28.77 6.81
N HIS A 82 -20.13 -28.22 5.71
CA HIS A 82 -19.34 -27.42 4.81
C HIS A 82 -18.85 -26.14 5.50
N MET A 83 -17.59 -25.80 5.31
CA MET A 83 -16.95 -24.63 5.91
C MET A 83 -16.50 -23.66 4.82
N LYS A 84 -16.98 -22.42 4.88
CA LYS A 84 -16.60 -21.42 3.87
C LYS A 84 -15.36 -20.64 4.26
N LYS A 85 -15.25 -20.26 5.53
CA LYS A 85 -14.15 -19.43 6.02
C LYS A 85 -13.59 -19.95 7.33
N LEU A 86 -12.26 -20.00 7.40
CA LEU A 86 -11.50 -20.20 8.63
C LEU A 86 -10.54 -19.04 8.83
N SER A 87 -10.64 -18.37 9.97
CA SER A 87 -9.67 -17.38 10.46
C SER A 87 -9.06 -17.94 11.74
N LEU A 88 -7.74 -18.08 11.74
CA LEU A 88 -6.97 -18.61 12.86
C LEU A 88 -5.82 -17.68 13.20
N CYS A 89 -5.93 -16.97 14.32
CA CYS A 89 -4.89 -16.13 14.90
C CYS A 89 -4.34 -16.86 16.13
N HIS A 90 -3.03 -17.12 16.16
CA HIS A 90 -2.44 -17.92 17.22
C HIS A 90 -1.03 -17.48 17.62
N ILE A 91 -0.67 -17.83 18.86
CA ILE A 91 0.70 -17.75 19.34
C ILE A 91 1.35 -19.11 19.10
N PRO A 92 2.37 -19.18 18.22
CA PRO A 92 3.00 -20.46 17.89
C PRO A 92 3.75 -21.02 19.12
N THR A 93 3.43 -22.26 19.46
CA THR A 93 4.13 -23.03 20.49
C THR A 93 4.39 -24.44 19.92
N PRO A 94 5.57 -25.05 20.19
CA PRO A 94 5.92 -26.35 19.62
C PRO A 94 4.91 -27.46 19.94
N ASP A 95 4.32 -27.43 21.12
CA ASP A 95 3.33 -28.39 21.60
C ASP A 95 1.99 -28.33 20.88
N ARG A 96 1.70 -27.26 20.13
CA ARG A 96 0.45 -27.08 19.40
C ARG A 96 0.56 -27.19 17.89
N TYR A 97 1.76 -27.31 17.38
CA TYR A 97 2.01 -27.32 15.95
C TYR A 97 1.11 -28.33 15.22
N ASP A 98 1.08 -29.58 15.69
CA ASP A 98 0.23 -30.64 15.11
C ASP A 98 -1.26 -30.33 15.16
N ALA A 99 -1.73 -29.64 16.22
CA ALA A 99 -3.13 -29.27 16.34
C ALA A 99 -3.53 -28.21 15.28
N TYR A 100 -2.70 -27.20 15.05
CA TYR A 100 -2.95 -26.19 14.01
C TYR A 100 -2.98 -26.82 12.63
N GLN A 101 -2.00 -27.66 12.30
CA GLN A 101 -1.95 -28.37 11.02
C GLN A 101 -3.23 -29.20 10.80
N ARG A 102 -3.66 -29.96 11.83
CA ARG A 102 -4.88 -30.77 11.78
C ARG A 102 -6.14 -29.92 11.54
N TRP A 103 -6.28 -28.75 12.20
CA TRP A 103 -7.44 -27.88 12.01
C TRP A 103 -7.49 -27.30 10.61
N ILE A 104 -6.37 -26.83 10.10
CA ILE A 104 -6.26 -26.30 8.74
C ILE A 104 -6.60 -27.40 7.73
N TRP A 105 -5.97 -28.58 7.87
CA TRP A 105 -6.23 -29.74 7.01
C TRP A 105 -7.72 -30.13 7.00
N THR A 106 -8.31 -30.27 8.19
CA THR A 106 -9.74 -30.61 8.33
C THR A 106 -10.65 -29.58 7.65
N ALA A 107 -10.31 -28.29 7.75
CA ALA A 107 -11.07 -27.23 7.10
C ALA A 107 -10.94 -27.30 5.56
N MET A 108 -9.75 -27.56 5.06
CA MET A 108 -9.49 -27.71 3.63
C MET A 108 -10.26 -28.90 3.03
N GLU A 109 -10.30 -30.05 3.72
CA GLU A 109 -11.10 -31.23 3.30
C GLU A 109 -12.60 -30.94 3.25
N ARG A 110 -13.10 -29.99 4.05
CA ARG A 110 -14.51 -29.56 4.06
C ARG A 110 -14.87 -28.55 2.99
N GLY A 111 -13.98 -28.31 2.03
CA GLY A 111 -14.23 -27.42 0.91
C GLY A 111 -14.11 -25.93 1.25
N LEU A 112 -13.13 -25.58 2.09
CA LEU A 112 -12.85 -24.21 2.50
C LEU A 112 -12.66 -23.29 1.29
N LEU A 113 -13.27 -22.08 1.33
CA LEU A 113 -13.14 -21.07 0.31
C LEU A 113 -12.18 -19.94 0.71
N GLU A 114 -12.16 -19.57 2.00
CA GLU A 114 -11.34 -18.49 2.51
C GLU A 114 -10.55 -18.96 3.74
N LEU A 115 -9.23 -18.81 3.70
CA LEU A 115 -8.32 -19.10 4.80
C LEU A 115 -7.53 -17.84 5.19
N TYR A 116 -7.63 -17.47 6.46
CA TYR A 116 -6.81 -16.42 7.07
C TYR A 116 -6.01 -17.03 8.22
N LEU A 117 -4.69 -16.97 8.12
CA LEU A 117 -3.76 -17.44 9.14
C LEU A 117 -2.91 -16.26 9.62
N HIS A 118 -2.83 -16.08 10.94
CA HIS A 118 -1.95 -15.11 11.56
C HIS A 118 -1.16 -15.75 12.71
N ALA A 119 0.18 -15.70 12.60
CA ALA A 119 1.08 -16.18 13.65
C ALA A 119 1.70 -15.00 14.38
N TYR A 120 1.39 -14.84 15.67
CA TYR A 120 2.04 -13.85 16.53
C TYR A 120 3.42 -14.34 16.94
N THR A 121 4.47 -13.83 16.32
CA THR A 121 5.84 -14.19 16.71
C THR A 121 6.37 -13.24 17.76
N ARG A 122 6.83 -13.80 18.86
CA ARG A 122 7.64 -13.08 19.90
C ARG A 122 9.15 -13.30 19.69
N TYR A 123 9.54 -14.15 18.74
CA TYR A 123 10.91 -14.59 18.50
C TYR A 123 11.24 -14.55 17.01
N LEU A 124 12.51 -14.33 16.69
CA LEU A 124 13.06 -14.22 15.31
C LEU A 124 13.06 -15.53 14.49
N GLY A 125 12.37 -16.58 14.94
CA GLY A 125 12.23 -17.84 14.21
C GLY A 125 10.80 -17.99 13.67
N GLY A 126 10.66 -18.13 12.35
CA GLY A 126 9.36 -18.36 11.71
C GLY A 126 8.74 -19.70 12.11
N VAL A 127 7.41 -19.79 11.95
CA VAL A 127 6.66 -21.04 12.07
C VAL A 127 6.56 -21.68 10.70
N ASP A 128 7.12 -22.87 10.56
CA ASP A 128 7.01 -23.62 9.30
C ASP A 128 5.55 -24.04 9.07
N ILE A 129 5.04 -23.81 7.86
CA ILE A 129 3.78 -24.41 7.43
C ILE A 129 4.12 -25.66 6.61
N GLU A 130 3.51 -26.81 6.96
CA GLU A 130 3.70 -28.04 6.20
C GLU A 130 3.26 -27.87 4.74
N THR A 131 4.08 -28.36 3.85
CA THR A 131 3.92 -28.19 2.39
C THR A 131 2.65 -28.83 1.84
N ASP A 132 2.12 -29.85 2.51
CA ASP A 132 0.89 -30.53 2.10
C ASP A 132 -0.35 -29.65 2.25
N LEU A 133 -0.28 -28.59 3.07
CA LEU A 133 -1.35 -27.59 3.21
C LEU A 133 -1.45 -26.65 1.99
N PHE A 134 -0.43 -26.61 1.14
CA PHE A 134 -0.44 -25.77 -0.07
C PHE A 134 -1.13 -26.41 -1.27
N THR A 135 -2.11 -27.30 -1.00
CA THR A 135 -2.91 -27.92 -2.06
C THR A 135 -4.40 -27.85 -1.71
N SER A 136 -5.19 -27.16 -2.54
CA SER A 136 -6.65 -27.10 -2.42
C SER A 136 -7.30 -26.77 -3.74
N ASN A 137 -8.33 -27.51 -4.11
CA ASN A 137 -9.13 -27.26 -5.31
C ASN A 137 -10.26 -26.23 -5.10
N THR A 138 -10.55 -25.85 -3.85
CA THR A 138 -11.70 -25.01 -3.51
C THR A 138 -11.33 -23.64 -2.98
N LEU A 139 -10.09 -23.46 -2.48
CA LEU A 139 -9.65 -22.22 -1.87
C LEU A 139 -9.61 -21.08 -2.89
N VAL A 140 -10.37 -20.02 -2.60
CA VAL A 140 -10.47 -18.82 -3.45
C VAL A 140 -9.65 -17.65 -2.90
N LYS A 141 -9.55 -17.57 -1.55
CA LYS A 141 -8.79 -16.51 -0.88
C LYS A 141 -7.90 -17.09 0.20
N LEU A 142 -6.60 -16.72 0.15
CA LEU A 142 -5.60 -17.07 1.15
C LEU A 142 -4.94 -15.79 1.69
N THR A 143 -4.90 -15.68 3.03
CA THR A 143 -4.15 -14.64 3.71
C THR A 143 -3.21 -15.28 4.71
N LEU A 144 -1.91 -15.02 4.57
CA LEU A 144 -0.86 -15.43 5.49
C LEU A 144 -0.23 -14.19 6.12
N SER A 145 -0.19 -14.14 7.44
CA SER A 145 0.23 -12.96 8.17
C SER A 145 1.08 -13.32 9.38
N GLY A 146 2.07 -12.48 9.69
CA GLY A 146 2.98 -12.67 10.82
C GLY A 146 4.14 -13.62 10.50
N GLY A 147 4.62 -14.33 11.51
CA GLY A 147 5.86 -15.06 11.46
C GLY A 147 5.81 -16.45 10.82
N TYR A 148 5.16 -16.61 9.70
CA TYR A 148 5.21 -17.86 8.95
C TYR A 148 6.44 -17.93 8.05
N ALA A 149 7.21 -19.02 8.17
CA ALA A 149 8.23 -19.42 7.19
C ALA A 149 7.58 -20.37 6.17
N LEU A 150 7.72 -20.04 4.89
CA LEU A 150 7.09 -20.78 3.81
C LEU A 150 8.13 -21.54 3.00
N GLU A 151 8.20 -22.86 3.20
CA GLU A 151 8.90 -23.77 2.28
C GLU A 151 7.91 -24.36 1.29
N ALA A 152 7.72 -23.71 0.15
CA ALA A 152 6.76 -24.12 -0.87
C ALA A 152 7.33 -25.27 -1.73
N LYS A 153 7.35 -26.51 -1.22
CA LYS A 153 7.80 -27.68 -2.00
C LYS A 153 6.80 -28.08 -3.08
N ARG A 154 5.52 -28.01 -2.76
CA ARG A 154 4.41 -28.33 -3.68
C ARG A 154 3.25 -27.38 -3.43
N VAL A 155 2.89 -26.58 -4.43
CA VAL A 155 1.77 -25.66 -4.37
C VAL A 155 0.79 -25.98 -5.47
N PHE A 156 -0.52 -26.07 -5.14
CA PHE A 156 -1.56 -26.27 -6.12
C PHE A 156 -2.89 -25.68 -5.65
N PHE A 157 -3.18 -24.46 -6.12
CA PHE A 157 -4.39 -23.72 -5.82
C PHE A 157 -5.09 -23.26 -7.11
N PRO A 158 -5.71 -24.18 -7.87
CA PRO A 158 -6.29 -23.88 -9.19
C PRO A 158 -7.48 -22.93 -9.14
N ALA A 159 -8.09 -22.71 -7.98
CA ALA A 159 -9.24 -21.81 -7.79
C ALA A 159 -8.87 -20.50 -7.07
N LEU A 160 -7.60 -20.31 -6.65
CA LEU A 160 -7.21 -19.17 -5.83
C LEU A 160 -7.19 -17.88 -6.67
N LYS A 161 -7.99 -16.90 -6.24
CA LYS A 161 -8.10 -15.60 -6.90
C LYS A 161 -7.44 -14.47 -6.14
N SER A 162 -7.35 -14.56 -4.82
CA SER A 162 -6.77 -13.51 -3.98
C SER A 162 -5.76 -14.11 -3.00
N LEU A 163 -4.52 -13.63 -3.06
CA LEU A 163 -3.43 -14.00 -2.16
C LEU A 163 -2.92 -12.75 -1.45
N THR A 164 -2.89 -12.81 -0.12
CA THR A 164 -2.31 -11.76 0.72
C THR A 164 -1.19 -12.33 1.56
N LEU A 165 0.01 -11.75 1.45
CA LEU A 165 1.20 -12.08 2.21
C LEU A 165 1.59 -10.87 3.04
N TYR A 166 1.39 -10.95 4.36
CA TYR A 166 1.82 -9.97 5.33
C TYR A 166 2.81 -10.62 6.27
N LEU A 167 4.05 -10.83 5.80
CA LEU A 167 5.03 -11.68 6.45
C LEU A 167 6.07 -10.86 7.21
N THR A 168 6.45 -11.35 8.40
CA THR A 168 7.57 -10.86 9.21
C THR A 168 8.75 -11.84 9.22
N SER A 169 8.63 -12.96 8.50
CA SER A 169 9.64 -14.02 8.38
C SER A 169 9.96 -14.30 6.91
N ARG A 170 11.04 -15.04 6.68
CA ARG A 170 11.57 -15.29 5.32
C ARG A 170 10.58 -16.05 4.43
N LEU A 171 10.26 -15.44 3.32
CA LEU A 171 9.87 -16.14 2.11
C LEU A 171 10.91 -15.81 1.04
N ASP A 172 11.77 -16.75 0.71
CA ASP A 172 12.76 -16.52 -0.33
C ASP A 172 12.11 -16.44 -1.72
N HIS A 173 12.80 -15.82 -2.66
CA HIS A 173 12.30 -15.63 -4.02
C HIS A 173 11.94 -16.95 -4.74
N PRO A 174 12.74 -18.04 -4.66
CA PRO A 174 12.36 -19.33 -5.25
C PRO A 174 11.07 -19.92 -4.70
N ASN A 175 10.82 -19.81 -3.39
CA ASN A 175 9.57 -20.26 -2.78
C ASN A 175 8.39 -19.35 -3.16
N PHE A 176 8.63 -18.04 -3.26
CA PHE A 176 7.65 -17.09 -3.76
C PHE A 176 7.23 -17.41 -5.20
N CYS A 177 8.17 -17.64 -6.12
CA CYS A 177 7.85 -18.02 -7.50
C CYS A 177 7.02 -19.31 -7.56
N ARG A 178 7.41 -20.35 -6.81
CA ARG A 178 6.61 -21.62 -6.76
C ARG A 178 5.19 -21.38 -6.22
N LEU A 179 5.04 -20.47 -5.25
CA LEU A 179 3.72 -20.12 -4.72
C LEU A 179 2.85 -19.47 -5.79
N ILE A 180 3.41 -18.52 -6.56
CA ILE A 180 2.68 -17.85 -7.65
C ILE A 180 2.37 -18.83 -8.79
N ASP A 181 3.32 -19.66 -9.20
CA ASP A 181 3.15 -20.68 -10.25
C ASP A 181 2.05 -21.70 -9.90
N GLY A 182 1.90 -22.00 -8.61
CA GLY A 182 0.83 -22.86 -8.10
C GLY A 182 -0.57 -22.25 -8.14
N CYS A 183 -0.71 -20.94 -8.51
CA CYS A 183 -1.95 -20.18 -8.49
C CYS A 183 -2.31 -19.63 -9.89
N PRO A 184 -2.69 -20.48 -10.87
CA PRO A 184 -2.80 -20.10 -12.28
C PRO A 184 -3.93 -19.10 -12.60
N VAL A 185 -4.90 -18.91 -11.69
CA VAL A 185 -6.04 -18.00 -11.85
C VAL A 185 -5.99 -16.83 -10.85
N LEU A 186 -4.81 -16.56 -10.27
CA LEU A 186 -4.63 -15.49 -9.29
C LEU A 186 -4.92 -14.12 -9.94
N GLU A 187 -5.91 -13.40 -9.41
CA GLU A 187 -6.31 -12.08 -9.90
C GLU A 187 -5.76 -10.95 -9.03
N GLU A 188 -5.62 -11.17 -7.71
CA GLU A 188 -5.18 -10.18 -6.75
C GLU A 188 -4.01 -10.70 -5.91
N LEU A 189 -2.92 -9.94 -5.89
CA LEU A 189 -1.75 -10.22 -5.07
C LEU A 189 -1.41 -9.00 -4.21
N PHE A 190 -1.38 -9.21 -2.88
CA PHE A 190 -0.99 -8.22 -1.90
C PHE A 190 0.22 -8.73 -1.14
N ILE A 191 1.32 -7.99 -1.18
CA ILE A 191 2.55 -8.28 -0.45
C ILE A 191 2.87 -7.08 0.42
N CYS A 192 2.96 -7.30 1.72
CA CYS A 192 3.38 -6.29 2.67
C CYS A 192 4.41 -6.90 3.61
N GLU A 193 5.61 -6.38 3.58
CA GLU A 193 6.70 -6.77 4.46
C GLU A 193 6.88 -5.71 5.54
N ALA A 194 6.54 -6.06 6.78
CA ALA A 194 6.40 -5.08 7.82
C ALA A 194 7.72 -4.76 8.52
N ASP A 195 8.49 -5.77 8.95
CA ASP A 195 9.59 -5.58 9.90
C ASP A 195 10.76 -6.57 9.71
N SER A 196 10.96 -7.10 8.52
CA SER A 196 12.06 -8.03 8.26
C SER A 196 13.31 -7.29 7.78
N TRP A 197 14.45 -7.56 8.40
CA TRP A 197 15.77 -7.14 7.94
C TRP A 197 16.27 -7.99 6.76
N ASP A 198 15.52 -9.01 6.39
CA ASP A 198 15.83 -9.91 5.30
C ASP A 198 15.31 -9.36 3.96
N MET A 199 15.88 -9.85 2.88
CA MET A 199 15.49 -9.51 1.52
C MET A 199 13.99 -9.76 1.29
N PRO A 200 13.25 -8.80 0.71
CA PRO A 200 11.85 -8.98 0.32
C PRO A 200 11.66 -10.20 -0.59
N CYS A 201 10.62 -10.98 -0.38
CA CYS A 201 10.33 -12.16 -1.22
C CYS A 201 10.12 -11.79 -2.70
N CYS A 202 9.62 -10.59 -2.94
CA CYS A 202 9.41 -10.01 -4.27
C CYS A 202 10.50 -8.99 -4.65
N GLY A 203 11.61 -8.91 -3.92
CA GLY A 203 12.69 -7.96 -4.19
C GLY A 203 13.27 -8.10 -5.59
N VAL A 204 13.20 -9.29 -6.18
CA VAL A 204 13.62 -9.55 -7.57
C VAL A 204 12.47 -9.33 -8.57
N GLY A 205 11.21 -9.39 -8.15
CA GLY A 205 10.07 -9.05 -9.01
C GLY A 205 8.88 -10.01 -8.98
N VAL A 206 7.91 -9.76 -9.86
CA VAL A 206 6.67 -10.54 -9.98
C VAL A 206 6.42 -10.91 -11.44
N GLU A 207 6.27 -12.23 -11.70
CA GLU A 207 5.86 -12.75 -13.00
C GLU A 207 4.52 -13.49 -12.89
N SER A 208 3.50 -13.04 -13.61
CA SER A 208 2.20 -13.73 -13.70
C SER A 208 1.36 -13.23 -14.86
N ALA A 209 0.75 -14.14 -15.59
CA ALA A 209 -0.15 -13.80 -16.70
C ALA A 209 -1.58 -13.44 -16.24
N SER A 210 -1.98 -13.80 -15.02
CA SER A 210 -3.37 -13.70 -14.55
C SER A 210 -3.64 -12.55 -13.58
N ILE A 211 -2.60 -12.00 -12.92
CA ILE A 211 -2.75 -10.95 -11.92
C ILE A 211 -3.26 -9.66 -12.58
N LYS A 212 -4.36 -9.13 -12.02
CA LYS A 212 -5.00 -7.87 -12.43
C LYS A 212 -4.71 -6.73 -11.45
N ARG A 213 -4.51 -7.06 -10.17
CA ARG A 213 -4.22 -6.11 -9.10
C ARG A 213 -3.00 -6.57 -8.31
N LEU A 214 -1.96 -5.76 -8.32
CA LEU A 214 -0.72 -5.99 -7.57
C LEU A 214 -0.50 -4.84 -6.57
N VAL A 215 -0.33 -5.19 -5.31
CA VAL A 215 0.07 -4.27 -4.25
C VAL A 215 1.32 -4.82 -3.60
N VAL A 216 2.40 -4.05 -3.61
CA VAL A 216 3.68 -4.39 -2.99
C VAL A 216 4.08 -3.25 -2.06
N SER A 217 4.30 -3.56 -0.79
CA SER A 217 4.78 -2.60 0.21
C SER A 217 5.96 -3.19 0.97
N VAL A 218 7.13 -2.60 0.75
CA VAL A 218 8.38 -2.96 1.42
C VAL A 218 8.78 -1.79 2.33
N ASN A 219 8.74 -1.98 3.64
CA ASN A 219 8.96 -0.91 4.61
C ASN A 219 10.42 -0.74 5.00
N LEU A 220 11.18 -1.82 5.06
CA LEU A 220 12.61 -1.80 5.39
C LEU A 220 13.47 -1.98 4.15
N PRO A 221 14.62 -1.29 4.07
CA PRO A 221 15.43 -1.31 2.87
C PRO A 221 16.12 -2.64 2.58
N GLY A 222 16.36 -3.47 3.59
CA GLY A 222 17.31 -4.56 3.43
C GLY A 222 18.71 -4.04 3.09
N SER A 223 19.45 -4.77 2.27
CA SER A 223 20.72 -4.34 1.70
C SER A 223 20.50 -3.65 0.34
N LYS A 224 21.36 -2.68 -0.03
CA LYS A 224 21.34 -2.07 -1.39
C LYS A 224 21.47 -3.14 -2.49
N HIS A 225 22.28 -4.18 -2.27
CA HIS A 225 22.45 -5.29 -3.20
C HIS A 225 21.17 -6.09 -3.46
N ASP A 226 20.20 -6.02 -2.54
CA ASP A 226 18.90 -6.68 -2.71
C ASP A 226 17.98 -5.91 -3.68
N HIS A 227 18.38 -4.71 -4.10
CA HIS A 227 17.67 -3.83 -5.00
C HIS A 227 18.40 -3.57 -6.33
N ASP A 228 19.26 -4.49 -6.77
CA ASP A 228 19.98 -4.35 -8.04
C ASP A 228 18.98 -4.30 -9.22
N VAL A 229 18.05 -5.26 -9.29
CA VAL A 229 17.03 -5.30 -10.35
C VAL A 229 15.66 -5.65 -9.78
N THR A 230 14.66 -4.85 -10.13
CA THR A 230 13.24 -5.18 -9.87
C THR A 230 12.52 -5.39 -11.21
N TYR A 231 11.86 -6.53 -11.40
CA TYR A 231 11.12 -6.79 -12.62
C TYR A 231 9.63 -7.03 -12.39
N PHE A 232 8.83 -6.56 -13.35
CA PHE A 232 7.38 -6.84 -13.41
C PHE A 232 7.03 -7.37 -14.79
N LYS A 233 6.46 -8.58 -14.83
CA LYS A 233 5.95 -9.21 -16.05
C LYS A 233 4.52 -9.70 -15.81
N ALA A 234 3.54 -8.89 -16.21
CA ALA A 234 2.15 -9.14 -15.87
C ALA A 234 1.19 -8.63 -16.95
N ALA A 235 0.91 -9.45 -17.95
CA ALA A 235 0.11 -9.07 -19.12
C ALA A 235 -1.33 -8.63 -18.83
N SER A 236 -1.93 -9.11 -17.75
CA SER A 236 -3.30 -8.76 -17.32
C SER A 236 -3.36 -7.66 -16.29
N LEU A 237 -2.23 -7.06 -15.89
CA LEU A 237 -2.19 -6.10 -14.80
C LEU A 237 -2.92 -4.80 -15.16
N LEU A 238 -3.91 -4.44 -14.33
CA LEU A 238 -4.71 -3.21 -14.47
C LEU A 238 -4.34 -2.16 -13.42
N TYR A 239 -3.92 -2.61 -12.25
CA TYR A 239 -3.62 -1.77 -11.10
C TYR A 239 -2.32 -2.20 -10.44
N LEU A 240 -1.39 -1.25 -10.27
CA LEU A 240 -0.14 -1.41 -9.54
C LEU A 240 -0.05 -0.38 -8.40
N ASP A 241 0.14 -0.86 -7.16
CA ASP A 241 0.50 -0.03 -6.02
C ASP A 241 1.86 -0.53 -5.50
N TYR A 242 2.90 0.27 -5.72
CA TYR A 242 4.28 -0.12 -5.46
C TYR A 242 4.93 0.87 -4.50
N SER A 243 5.25 0.37 -3.31
CA SER A 243 5.94 1.11 -2.25
C SER A 243 7.23 0.38 -1.88
N SER A 244 8.39 0.96 -2.19
CA SER A 244 9.70 0.36 -1.95
C SER A 244 10.80 1.42 -1.95
N TYR A 245 12.04 0.99 -1.73
CA TYR A 245 13.22 1.77 -2.04
C TYR A 245 13.55 1.68 -3.54
N VAL A 246 14.21 2.72 -4.06
CA VAL A 246 14.60 2.75 -5.47
C VAL A 246 15.60 1.64 -5.76
N SER A 247 15.39 0.88 -6.83
CA SER A 247 16.30 -0.15 -7.34
C SER A 247 17.29 0.43 -8.34
N GLU A 248 18.44 -0.23 -8.52
CA GLU A 248 19.44 0.18 -9.48
C GLU A 248 18.90 0.12 -10.93
N ASN A 249 18.06 -0.89 -11.22
CA ASN A 249 17.40 -1.01 -12.50
C ASN A 249 15.97 -1.59 -12.37
N TYR A 250 15.13 -1.30 -13.36
CA TYR A 250 13.78 -1.84 -13.48
C TYR A 250 13.58 -2.49 -14.86
N GLU A 251 13.03 -3.70 -14.88
CA GLU A 251 12.65 -4.41 -16.09
C GLU A 251 11.13 -4.61 -16.11
N LEU A 252 10.45 -3.96 -17.06
CA LEU A 252 9.01 -4.04 -17.19
C LEU A 252 8.64 -4.64 -18.54
N THR A 253 7.90 -5.75 -18.48
CA THR A 253 7.47 -6.49 -19.67
C THR A 253 5.97 -6.75 -19.60
N ASP A 254 5.29 -6.62 -20.73
CA ASP A 254 3.88 -6.95 -20.88
C ASP A 254 2.91 -6.14 -19.98
N LEU A 255 3.19 -4.86 -19.72
CA LEU A 255 2.32 -3.99 -18.93
C LEU A 255 1.31 -3.17 -19.78
N GLY A 256 1.00 -3.62 -20.98
CA GLY A 256 0.12 -2.90 -21.90
C GLY A 256 -1.33 -2.71 -21.42
N SER A 257 -1.79 -3.51 -20.47
CA SER A 257 -3.14 -3.42 -19.87
C SER A 257 -3.22 -2.48 -18.66
N LEU A 258 -2.07 -1.94 -18.19
CA LEU A 258 -2.01 -1.16 -16.96
C LEU A 258 -2.75 0.17 -17.09
N VAL A 259 -3.62 0.46 -16.13
CA VAL A 259 -4.52 1.63 -16.14
C VAL A 259 -4.18 2.62 -15.04
N GLU A 260 -4.01 2.12 -13.81
CA GLU A 260 -3.74 2.94 -12.63
C GLU A 260 -2.46 2.47 -11.93
N VAL A 261 -1.60 3.45 -11.58
CA VAL A 261 -0.36 3.21 -10.85
C VAL A 261 -0.28 4.14 -9.64
N ARG A 262 0.12 3.57 -8.51
CA ARG A 262 0.49 4.30 -7.29
C ARG A 262 1.94 4.00 -6.97
N LEU A 263 2.75 5.03 -6.79
CA LEU A 263 4.16 4.89 -6.47
C LEU A 263 4.48 5.59 -5.14
N SER A 264 5.20 4.86 -4.28
CA SER A 264 5.83 5.40 -3.06
C SER A 264 7.28 4.93 -3.03
N LEU A 265 8.14 5.62 -3.81
CA LEU A 265 9.53 5.28 -4.02
C LEU A 265 10.43 6.11 -3.11
N ARG A 266 11.16 5.44 -2.22
CA ARG A 266 12.06 6.08 -1.25
C ARG A 266 13.50 6.03 -1.75
N LEU A 267 14.19 7.15 -1.62
CA LEU A 267 15.63 7.23 -1.87
C LEU A 267 16.40 6.58 -0.71
N TRP A 268 17.56 6.04 -1.02
CA TRP A 268 18.50 5.55 -0.03
C TRP A 268 19.21 6.72 0.64
N ASP A 269 19.29 6.71 1.98
CA ASP A 269 20.14 7.66 2.72
C ASP A 269 21.60 7.22 2.58
N SER A 270 22.32 7.82 1.68
CA SER A 270 23.74 7.52 1.45
C SER A 270 24.67 7.97 2.58
N THR A 271 24.16 8.75 3.54
CA THR A 271 24.94 9.33 4.65
C THR A 271 24.84 8.58 5.98
N LYS A 272 24.05 7.50 6.05
CA LYS A 272 23.91 6.70 7.26
C LYS A 272 24.21 5.24 6.95
N ASP A 273 25.49 4.96 6.67
CA ASP A 273 26.00 3.63 6.95
C ASP A 273 25.93 3.44 8.45
N TYR A 274 24.84 2.85 8.94
CA TYR A 274 24.83 2.27 10.29
C TYR A 274 25.70 1.03 10.22
N ASP A 275 27.00 1.27 10.31
CA ASP A 275 27.96 0.22 10.57
C ASP A 275 27.72 -0.25 12.03
N TYR A 276 26.97 -1.34 12.18
CA TYR A 276 26.99 -2.16 13.39
C TYR A 276 28.26 -2.98 13.39
N SER A 277 29.40 -2.35 13.28
CA SER A 277 30.67 -2.97 13.66
C SER A 277 30.87 -2.69 15.13
N ASP A 278 31.07 -3.78 15.87
CA ASP A 278 31.43 -3.82 17.28
C ASP A 278 32.40 -2.71 17.68
N GLU A 279 32.10 -2.07 18.80
CA GLU A 279 33.03 -1.20 19.53
C GLU A 279 34.32 -1.98 19.76
N ASP A 280 35.35 -1.74 18.96
CA ASP A 280 36.77 -1.89 19.25
C ASP A 280 37.55 -2.00 17.92
N ASP A 281 37.77 -0.87 17.23
CA ASP A 281 38.99 -0.68 16.46
C ASP A 281 39.17 0.80 16.05
N ASP A 282 40.15 1.44 16.70
CA ASP A 282 40.74 2.70 16.29
C ASP A 282 41.34 2.59 14.89
N TYR A 283 40.62 3.00 13.83
CA TYR A 283 41.18 3.16 12.51
C TYR A 283 40.93 4.56 11.93
N TYR A 284 42.00 5.29 11.68
CA TYR A 284 42.02 6.58 11.02
C TYR A 284 41.45 6.48 9.59
N GLY A 285 40.18 6.87 9.40
CA GLY A 285 39.56 7.00 8.10
C GLY A 285 39.99 8.29 7.39
N TYR A 286 40.53 8.17 6.20
CA TYR A 286 40.71 9.28 5.25
C TYR A 286 39.34 9.76 4.80
N TYR A 287 39.03 11.04 5.00
CA TYR A 287 37.89 11.72 4.41
C TYR A 287 38.09 11.78 2.89
N TYR A 288 37.34 10.99 2.15
CA TYR A 288 37.07 11.29 0.74
C TYR A 288 35.85 12.20 0.68
N ASP A 289 36.06 13.37 0.08
CA ASP A 289 35.08 14.43 -0.15
C ASP A 289 34.22 14.08 -1.40
N ASP A 290 33.67 12.85 -1.43
CA ASP A 290 32.72 12.45 -2.46
C ASP A 290 31.33 12.76 -1.96
N GLU A 291 30.61 13.66 -2.65
CA GLU A 291 29.16 13.80 -2.44
C GLU A 291 28.53 12.41 -2.56
N PRO A 292 27.70 12.00 -1.57
CA PRO A 292 27.12 10.68 -1.57
C PRO A 292 26.32 10.47 -2.86
N ALA A 293 26.76 9.56 -3.70
CA ALA A 293 26.09 9.23 -4.96
C ALA A 293 24.68 8.73 -4.66
N ILE A 294 23.68 9.32 -5.30
CA ILE A 294 22.31 8.86 -5.22
C ILE A 294 22.24 7.49 -5.92
N PHE A 295 21.79 6.47 -5.17
CA PHE A 295 21.64 5.12 -5.70
C PHE A 295 20.29 4.96 -6.39
N GLY A 296 20.29 4.31 -7.55
CA GLY A 296 19.12 3.82 -8.26
C GLY A 296 18.74 4.62 -9.51
N ASP A 297 18.06 3.95 -10.43
CA ASP A 297 17.54 4.53 -11.68
C ASP A 297 16.10 4.04 -11.94
N ILE A 298 15.14 4.96 -11.97
CA ILE A 298 13.72 4.66 -12.24
C ILE A 298 13.32 4.95 -13.68
N THR A 299 14.24 5.29 -14.58
CA THR A 299 13.93 5.68 -15.96
C THR A 299 13.11 4.60 -16.68
N ASN A 300 13.51 3.34 -16.55
CA ASN A 300 12.80 2.21 -17.15
C ASN A 300 11.43 1.97 -16.50
N LEU A 301 11.29 2.15 -15.19
CA LEU A 301 10.00 2.08 -14.50
C LEU A 301 9.05 3.13 -15.05
N VAL A 302 9.50 4.37 -15.12
CA VAL A 302 8.69 5.51 -15.60
C VAL A 302 8.31 5.34 -17.08
N ALA A 303 9.24 4.85 -17.90
CA ALA A 303 8.97 4.54 -19.31
C ALA A 303 7.93 3.40 -19.47
N GLY A 304 8.05 2.35 -18.66
CA GLY A 304 7.13 1.19 -18.71
C GLY A 304 5.69 1.52 -18.30
N ILE A 305 5.49 2.55 -17.47
CA ILE A 305 4.16 3.00 -17.06
C ILE A 305 3.63 4.19 -17.87
N SER A 306 4.29 4.59 -18.96
CA SER A 306 3.94 5.81 -19.72
C SER A 306 2.54 5.80 -20.36
N ASN A 307 1.92 4.64 -20.55
CA ASN A 307 0.61 4.48 -21.21
C ASN A 307 -0.59 4.49 -20.27
N ILE A 308 -0.41 4.68 -18.97
CA ILE A 308 -1.48 4.67 -17.96
C ILE A 308 -2.41 5.88 -18.08
N THR A 309 -3.61 5.76 -17.49
CA THR A 309 -4.59 6.86 -17.40
C THR A 309 -4.59 7.57 -16.06
N THR A 310 -4.12 6.91 -15.00
CA THR A 310 -4.12 7.45 -13.64
C THR A 310 -2.78 7.17 -12.95
N LEU A 311 -2.16 8.22 -12.42
CA LEU A 311 -0.90 8.15 -11.68
C LEU A 311 -1.04 8.83 -10.31
N HIS A 312 -0.60 8.13 -9.26
CA HIS A 312 -0.50 8.65 -7.90
C HIS A 312 0.96 8.63 -7.45
N LEU A 313 1.46 9.75 -6.96
CA LEU A 313 2.82 9.89 -6.48
C LEU A 313 2.86 10.33 -5.02
N SER A 314 3.60 9.60 -4.19
CA SER A 314 3.92 10.00 -2.82
C SER A 314 4.94 11.17 -2.84
N PRO A 315 5.13 11.86 -1.70
CA PRO A 315 6.17 12.90 -1.60
C PRO A 315 7.58 12.36 -1.88
N ASP A 316 7.89 11.14 -1.45
CA ASP A 316 9.18 10.49 -1.73
C ASP A 316 9.35 10.19 -3.21
N SER A 317 8.28 9.78 -3.90
CA SER A 317 8.32 9.54 -5.33
C SER A 317 8.62 10.80 -6.14
N LEU A 318 8.18 11.98 -5.70
CA LEU A 318 8.54 13.24 -6.37
C LEU A 318 10.06 13.50 -6.33
N GLU A 319 10.73 13.17 -5.22
CA GLU A 319 12.18 13.25 -5.14
C GLU A 319 12.85 12.14 -5.97
N ALA A 320 12.36 10.90 -5.94
CA ALA A 320 12.88 9.82 -6.77
C ALA A 320 12.79 10.16 -8.27
N PHE A 321 11.67 10.73 -8.74
CA PHE A 321 11.49 11.19 -10.11
C PHE A 321 12.44 12.35 -10.46
N HIS A 322 12.82 13.17 -9.49
CA HIS A 322 13.76 14.27 -9.73
C HIS A 322 15.21 13.81 -9.80
N PHE A 323 15.61 12.87 -8.92
CA PHE A 323 17.02 12.49 -8.79
C PHE A 323 17.41 11.24 -9.55
N CYS A 324 16.48 10.29 -9.75
CA CYS A 324 16.73 8.97 -10.31
C CYS A 324 16.04 8.73 -11.66
N CYS A 325 15.44 9.74 -12.31
CA CYS A 325 14.85 9.62 -13.63
C CYS A 325 15.64 10.48 -14.61
N GLU A 326 16.49 9.86 -15.43
CA GLU A 326 17.30 10.58 -16.41
C GLU A 326 16.48 11.18 -17.54
N SER A 327 15.43 10.48 -17.99
CA SER A 327 14.56 10.91 -19.07
C SER A 327 13.08 10.65 -18.75
N MET A 328 12.30 11.73 -18.74
CA MET A 328 10.84 11.66 -18.52
C MET A 328 10.13 11.37 -19.85
N PRO A 329 9.39 10.25 -19.98
CA PRO A 329 8.60 9.97 -21.18
C PRO A 329 7.38 10.88 -21.27
N MET A 330 6.75 10.92 -22.44
CA MET A 330 5.45 11.56 -22.63
C MET A 330 4.33 10.62 -22.17
N PHE A 331 3.53 11.07 -21.22
CA PHE A 331 2.33 10.39 -20.73
C PHE A 331 1.09 10.81 -21.56
N ASN A 332 1.01 10.33 -22.79
CA ASN A 332 -0.04 10.77 -23.72
C ASN A 332 -1.47 10.35 -23.30
N ASN A 333 -1.60 9.30 -22.50
CA ASN A 333 -2.89 8.77 -22.05
C ASN A 333 -3.26 9.20 -20.62
N LEU A 334 -2.37 9.92 -19.91
CA LEU A 334 -2.61 10.30 -18.52
C LEU A 334 -3.68 11.39 -18.43
N LEU A 335 -4.79 11.04 -17.78
CA LEU A 335 -5.93 11.92 -17.53
C LEU A 335 -5.97 12.42 -16.09
N ASN A 336 -5.51 11.62 -15.13
CA ASN A 336 -5.56 11.90 -13.71
C ASN A 336 -4.19 11.79 -13.07
N LEU A 337 -3.71 12.88 -12.48
CA LEU A 337 -2.47 12.91 -11.72
C LEU A 337 -2.78 13.32 -10.28
N SER A 338 -2.44 12.45 -9.33
CA SER A 338 -2.58 12.71 -7.90
C SER A 338 -1.21 12.79 -7.23
N ILE A 339 -1.00 13.83 -6.47
CA ILE A 339 0.26 14.15 -5.79
C ILE A 339 -0.01 14.30 -4.31
N GLU A 340 0.67 13.52 -3.49
CA GLU A 340 0.75 13.77 -2.06
C GLU A 340 1.90 14.74 -1.76
N SER A 341 1.70 15.63 -0.80
CA SER A 341 2.66 16.67 -0.45
C SER A 341 2.86 16.77 1.05
N ASN A 342 4.09 17.00 1.48
CA ASN A 342 4.45 17.25 2.88
C ASN A 342 5.57 18.30 3.00
N ASN A 343 5.83 18.74 4.22
CA ASN A 343 6.84 19.77 4.50
C ASN A 343 8.30 19.33 4.26
N ASP A 344 8.55 18.02 4.16
CA ASP A 344 9.91 17.48 4.13
C ASP A 344 10.45 17.32 2.71
N LYS A 345 9.55 17.24 1.72
CA LYS A 345 9.86 16.96 0.32
C LYS A 345 9.52 18.13 -0.59
N GLY A 346 10.30 18.27 -1.67
CA GLY A 346 10.15 19.39 -2.63
C GLY A 346 9.41 18.99 -3.90
N TRP A 347 9.02 20.01 -4.69
CA TRP A 347 8.30 19.85 -5.96
C TRP A 347 9.20 20.09 -7.20
N GLN A 348 10.49 19.73 -7.12
CA GLN A 348 11.46 20.03 -8.19
C GLN A 348 11.10 19.38 -9.52
N VAL A 349 10.51 18.18 -9.51
CA VAL A 349 10.13 17.45 -10.72
C VAL A 349 8.85 17.99 -11.38
N MET A 350 8.02 18.75 -10.64
CA MET A 350 6.68 19.17 -11.09
C MET A 350 6.65 19.85 -12.46
N PRO A 351 7.56 20.80 -12.80
CA PRO A 351 7.51 21.42 -14.12
C PRO A 351 7.72 20.44 -15.27
N LEU A 352 8.65 19.50 -15.09
CA LEU A 352 8.94 18.46 -16.07
C LEU A 352 7.76 17.47 -16.20
N LEU A 353 7.21 17.02 -15.07
CA LEU A 353 6.09 16.09 -15.03
C LEU A 353 4.84 16.68 -15.71
N LEU A 354 4.46 17.93 -15.40
CA LEU A 354 3.30 18.57 -15.99
C LEU A 354 3.47 18.81 -17.50
N THR A 355 4.68 19.13 -17.96
CA THR A 355 4.98 19.29 -19.40
C THR A 355 4.91 17.95 -20.13
N SER A 356 5.21 16.85 -19.45
CA SER A 356 5.17 15.51 -20.02
C SER A 356 3.75 14.90 -20.06
N CYS A 357 2.72 15.61 -19.55
CA CYS A 357 1.33 15.14 -19.48
C CYS A 357 0.38 16.04 -20.32
N PRO A 358 0.44 16.00 -21.67
CA PRO A 358 -0.28 16.94 -22.53
C PRO A 358 -1.81 16.83 -22.44
N ASN A 359 -2.34 15.70 -22.07
CA ASN A 359 -3.78 15.43 -22.01
C ASN A 359 -4.32 15.38 -20.54
N LEU A 360 -3.55 15.90 -19.59
CA LEU A 360 -3.94 15.88 -18.17
C LEU A 360 -5.24 16.67 -17.95
N HIS A 361 -6.27 15.98 -17.48
CA HIS A 361 -7.60 16.54 -17.23
C HIS A 361 -7.81 16.90 -15.75
N THR A 362 -7.42 16.02 -14.86
CA THR A 362 -7.63 16.17 -13.41
C THR A 362 -6.28 16.17 -12.69
N LEU A 363 -6.04 17.22 -11.91
CA LEU A 363 -4.87 17.33 -11.04
C LEU A 363 -5.36 17.34 -9.59
N VAL A 364 -4.87 16.38 -8.80
CA VAL A 364 -5.24 16.18 -7.39
C VAL A 364 -4.04 16.44 -6.51
N PHE A 365 -4.21 17.25 -5.45
CA PHE A 365 -3.22 17.42 -4.40
C PHE A 365 -3.79 16.98 -3.06
N LYS A 366 -3.07 16.08 -2.38
CA LYS A 366 -3.29 15.77 -0.97
C LYS A 366 -2.28 16.58 -0.15
N GLY A 367 -2.76 17.70 0.41
CA GLY A 367 -1.92 18.76 0.97
C GLY A 367 -1.28 19.66 -0.10
N LEU A 368 -1.02 20.91 0.23
CA LEU A 368 -0.35 21.89 -0.64
C LEU A 368 0.99 22.38 -0.08
N VAL A 369 1.34 21.94 1.11
CA VAL A 369 2.58 22.36 1.76
C VAL A 369 3.73 21.46 1.29
N HIS A 370 4.86 22.07 0.92
CA HIS A 370 6.06 21.35 0.49
C HIS A 370 7.31 22.10 0.91
N ARG A 371 8.44 21.41 0.96
CA ARG A 371 9.73 22.04 1.24
C ARG A 371 10.11 23.01 0.12
N VAL A 372 10.43 24.26 0.50
CA VAL A 372 10.88 25.29 -0.44
C VAL A 372 12.31 25.02 -0.84
N THR A 373 12.53 24.53 -2.06
CA THR A 373 13.87 24.19 -2.59
C THR A 373 14.42 25.24 -3.55
N ASN A 374 13.64 26.25 -3.92
CA ASN A 374 13.93 27.22 -4.98
C ASN A 374 14.16 26.60 -6.39
N LYS A 375 13.91 25.30 -6.52
CA LYS A 375 14.04 24.52 -7.77
C LYS A 375 12.68 24.02 -8.30
N CYS A 376 11.56 24.36 -7.64
CA CYS A 376 10.21 23.95 -8.06
C CYS A 376 9.73 24.62 -9.36
N GLY A 377 10.56 25.47 -9.97
CA GLY A 377 10.24 26.17 -11.21
C GLY A 377 9.00 27.05 -11.10
N ASP A 378 8.21 27.07 -12.17
CA ASP A 378 6.96 27.81 -12.26
C ASP A 378 5.71 27.01 -11.85
N ALA A 379 5.89 25.75 -11.47
CA ALA A 379 4.81 24.90 -10.95
C ALA A 379 4.33 25.34 -9.55
N CYS A 380 5.13 26.10 -8.80
CA CYS A 380 4.74 26.55 -7.46
C CYS A 380 4.96 28.06 -7.23
N ALA A 381 4.33 28.56 -6.16
CA ALA A 381 4.40 29.97 -5.77
C ALA A 381 5.67 30.34 -4.97
N CYS A 382 6.58 29.39 -4.70
CA CYS A 382 7.75 29.61 -3.83
C CYS A 382 8.96 30.25 -4.49
N ILE A 383 8.80 30.89 -5.66
CA ILE A 383 9.88 31.55 -6.41
C ILE A 383 10.62 32.59 -5.54
N PRO A 384 11.95 32.53 -5.42
CA PRO A 384 12.69 33.43 -4.56
C PRO A 384 12.59 34.91 -5.01
N LYS A 385 12.48 35.81 -4.04
CA LYS A 385 12.45 37.27 -4.29
C LYS A 385 13.77 37.85 -4.83
N THR A 386 14.84 37.08 -4.91
CA THR A 386 16.19 37.52 -5.21
C THR A 386 16.47 37.91 -6.68
N GLN A 387 15.60 37.52 -7.62
CA GLN A 387 15.81 37.90 -9.02
C GLN A 387 15.37 39.34 -9.38
N LYS A 388 14.78 40.10 -8.46
CA LYS A 388 14.38 41.50 -8.73
C LYS A 388 15.52 42.53 -8.66
N HIS A 389 16.66 42.22 -8.06
CA HIS A 389 17.74 43.20 -7.87
C HIS A 389 18.89 43.11 -8.87
N GLU A 390 19.05 42.01 -9.61
CA GLU A 390 20.15 41.91 -10.62
C GLU A 390 19.78 42.40 -12.01
N LYS A 391 18.53 42.74 -12.32
CA LYS A 391 18.10 43.23 -13.65
C LYS A 391 18.50 44.67 -13.97
N LYS A 392 19.27 45.35 -13.10
CA LYS A 392 19.74 46.73 -13.38
C LYS A 392 21.13 46.87 -13.97
N LYS A 393 21.89 45.79 -14.17
CA LYS A 393 23.25 45.90 -14.75
C LYS A 393 23.54 44.74 -15.71
N LYS A 394 22.93 44.72 -16.89
CA LYS A 394 23.48 44.22 -18.16
C LYS A 394 22.38 44.18 -19.21
N ARG A 395 22.17 45.31 -19.89
CA ARG A 395 21.59 45.32 -21.24
C ARG A 395 22.62 44.72 -22.19
N LYS A 396 22.57 43.39 -22.35
CA LYS A 396 22.99 42.70 -23.56
C LYS A 396 21.83 41.81 -23.95
N ILE A 397 21.28 42.09 -25.13
CA ILE A 397 20.22 41.38 -25.79
C ILE A 397 20.70 39.94 -26.04
N VAL A 398 20.35 39.05 -25.15
CA VAL A 398 20.19 37.62 -25.45
C VAL A 398 18.68 37.45 -25.48
N LYS A 399 18.11 37.05 -26.62
CA LYS A 399 16.75 36.53 -26.71
C LYS A 399 16.71 35.32 -25.78
N GLU A 400 16.34 35.55 -24.52
CA GLU A 400 15.84 34.46 -23.66
C GLU A 400 14.59 33.96 -24.40
N GLU A 401 14.65 32.74 -24.91
CA GLU A 401 13.44 31.96 -25.24
C GLU A 401 12.58 32.07 -23.99
N GLU A 402 11.41 32.68 -24.10
CA GLU A 402 10.41 32.73 -23.05
C GLU A 402 10.09 31.27 -22.74
N LYS A 403 10.66 30.73 -21.68
CA LYS A 403 10.30 29.39 -21.16
C LYS A 403 8.83 29.46 -20.84
N LEU A 404 8.00 28.87 -21.71
CA LEU A 404 6.55 28.73 -21.48
C LEU A 404 6.33 28.13 -20.09
N CYS A 405 5.47 28.77 -19.31
CA CYS A 405 5.09 28.28 -18.00
C CYS A 405 4.37 26.92 -18.14
N CYS A 406 4.83 25.89 -17.43
CA CYS A 406 4.23 24.56 -17.49
C CYS A 406 2.73 24.54 -17.13
N LEU A 407 2.27 25.47 -16.26
CA LEU A 407 0.87 25.58 -15.90
C LEU A 407 0.00 26.22 -16.98
N TRP A 408 0.55 27.11 -17.81
CA TRP A 408 -0.19 27.73 -18.93
C TRP A 408 -0.46 26.75 -20.07
N THR A 409 0.48 25.83 -20.30
CA THR A 409 0.33 24.80 -21.34
C THR A 409 -0.51 23.62 -20.89
N CYS A 410 -0.80 23.52 -19.60
CA CYS A 410 -1.51 22.41 -18.98
C CYS A 410 -3.01 22.43 -19.32
N GLN A 411 -3.57 21.29 -19.74
CA GLN A 411 -4.99 21.15 -20.12
C GLN A 411 -5.90 20.81 -18.93
N VAL A 412 -5.44 21.05 -17.70
CA VAL A 412 -6.18 20.72 -16.47
C VAL A 412 -7.49 21.50 -16.39
N LYS A 413 -8.60 20.77 -16.32
CA LYS A 413 -9.97 21.28 -16.15
C LYS A 413 -10.46 21.14 -14.73
N VAL A 414 -10.01 20.15 -13.99
CA VAL A 414 -10.41 19.87 -12.62
C VAL A 414 -9.20 19.90 -11.70
N LEU A 415 -9.24 20.77 -10.69
CA LEU A 415 -8.25 20.80 -9.62
C LEU A 415 -8.92 20.35 -8.33
N GLU A 416 -8.43 19.27 -7.73
CA GLU A 416 -8.89 18.75 -6.45
C GLU A 416 -7.81 18.92 -5.39
N ILE A 417 -8.19 19.40 -4.21
CA ILE A 417 -7.29 19.60 -3.08
C ILE A 417 -7.96 19.00 -1.85
N SER A 418 -7.33 18.01 -1.25
CA SER A 418 -7.72 17.47 0.06
C SER A 418 -6.75 17.94 1.14
N GLU A 419 -7.16 17.84 2.40
CA GLU A 419 -6.37 18.24 3.56
C GLU A 419 -5.94 19.73 3.54
N TYR A 420 -6.79 20.63 2.99
CA TYR A 420 -6.51 22.05 2.97
C TYR A 420 -6.57 22.66 4.38
N GLY A 421 -5.43 23.12 4.88
CA GLY A 421 -5.31 23.71 6.22
C GLY A 421 -5.52 25.22 6.28
N GLY A 422 -5.49 25.91 5.13
CA GLY A 422 -5.66 27.37 5.05
C GLY A 422 -4.45 28.18 5.48
N SER A 423 -3.27 27.58 5.53
CA SER A 423 -2.03 28.29 5.82
C SER A 423 -1.71 29.35 4.74
N PHE A 424 -0.87 30.32 5.09
CA PHE A 424 -0.45 31.35 4.15
C PHE A 424 0.24 30.77 2.90
N GLN A 425 1.00 29.70 3.08
CA GLN A 425 1.68 29.00 1.98
C GLN A 425 0.66 28.36 1.03
N GLU A 426 -0.32 27.64 1.56
CA GLU A 426 -1.40 27.01 0.79
C GLU A 426 -2.25 28.04 0.05
N LEU A 427 -2.63 29.14 0.72
CA LEU A 427 -3.36 30.22 0.10
C LEU A 427 -2.59 30.84 -1.06
N LYS A 428 -1.27 31.02 -0.90
CA LYS A 428 -0.38 31.52 -1.96
C LYS A 428 -0.31 30.55 -3.12
N GLN A 429 -0.24 29.24 -2.85
CA GLN A 429 -0.22 28.20 -3.87
C GLN A 429 -1.55 28.13 -4.62
N MET A 430 -2.67 28.21 -3.91
CA MET A 430 -4.01 28.28 -4.52
C MET A 430 -4.12 29.47 -5.50
N ARG A 431 -3.69 30.65 -5.08
CA ARG A 431 -3.67 31.84 -5.95
C ARG A 431 -2.82 31.62 -7.19
N HIS A 432 -1.69 30.91 -7.04
CA HIS A 432 -0.81 30.62 -8.14
C HIS A 432 -1.47 29.69 -9.18
N PHE A 433 -2.11 28.62 -8.74
CA PHE A 433 -2.84 27.70 -9.62
C PHE A 433 -4.03 28.37 -10.32
N LEU A 434 -4.89 29.06 -9.56
CA LEU A 434 -6.04 29.76 -10.11
C LEU A 434 -5.67 30.85 -11.13
N GLY A 435 -4.53 31.49 -10.95
CA GLY A 435 -4.04 32.51 -11.88
C GLY A 435 -3.27 31.99 -13.09
N LYS A 436 -2.90 30.70 -13.11
CA LYS A 436 -2.02 30.14 -14.13
C LYS A 436 -2.66 29.03 -14.97
N LEU A 437 -3.60 28.26 -14.40
CA LEU A 437 -4.30 27.17 -15.11
C LEU A 437 -5.40 27.77 -15.99
N GLU A 438 -5.12 27.98 -17.27
CA GLU A 438 -6.03 28.65 -18.20
C GLU A 438 -7.28 27.83 -18.57
N CYS A 439 -7.17 26.49 -18.51
CA CYS A 439 -8.27 25.57 -18.87
C CYS A 439 -9.13 25.15 -17.68
N LEU A 440 -8.88 25.70 -16.47
CA LEU A 440 -9.50 25.28 -15.23
C LEU A 440 -11.02 25.63 -15.20
N GLU A 441 -11.87 24.61 -15.07
CA GLU A 441 -13.34 24.74 -15.01
C GLU A 441 -13.88 24.56 -13.58
N THR A 442 -13.32 23.61 -12.83
CA THR A 442 -13.82 23.23 -11.49
C THR A 442 -12.68 23.09 -10.49
N VAL A 443 -12.90 23.59 -9.29
CA VAL A 443 -12.02 23.39 -8.13
C VAL A 443 -12.81 22.70 -7.02
N LYS A 444 -12.29 21.60 -6.49
CA LYS A 444 -12.84 20.90 -5.33
C LYS A 444 -11.86 21.01 -4.17
N VAL A 445 -12.35 21.42 -3.00
CA VAL A 445 -11.51 21.58 -1.81
C VAL A 445 -12.10 20.85 -0.62
N GLY A 446 -11.37 19.86 -0.11
CA GLY A 446 -11.60 19.19 1.16
C GLY A 446 -10.74 19.83 2.25
N VAL A 447 -11.37 20.24 3.34
CA VAL A 447 -10.70 20.87 4.49
C VAL A 447 -10.16 19.79 5.42
N ALA A 448 -8.98 20.02 6.01
CA ALA A 448 -8.40 19.10 6.99
C ALA A 448 -9.31 18.98 8.24
N ALA A 449 -9.48 17.76 8.74
CA ALA A 449 -10.40 17.43 9.85
C ALA A 449 -10.12 18.21 11.15
N ASP A 450 -8.86 18.59 11.39
CA ASP A 450 -8.45 19.36 12.59
C ASP A 450 -8.94 20.82 12.60
N ASN A 451 -9.56 21.30 11.51
CA ASN A 451 -9.98 22.69 11.31
C ASN A 451 -11.50 22.92 11.40
N ASP A 452 -12.26 22.06 12.03
CA ASP A 452 -13.73 22.15 12.11
C ASP A 452 -14.25 23.54 12.59
N ASN A 453 -13.52 24.21 13.49
CA ASN A 453 -13.90 25.53 14.01
C ASN A 453 -13.64 26.70 13.04
N ASN A 454 -12.84 26.50 11.97
CA ASN A 454 -12.46 27.54 11.01
C ASN A 454 -13.02 27.33 9.60
N THR A 455 -13.80 26.28 9.37
CA THR A 455 -14.25 25.86 8.04
C THR A 455 -14.99 26.96 7.27
N GLU A 456 -15.86 27.74 7.95
CA GLU A 456 -16.58 28.87 7.31
C GLU A 456 -15.65 30.00 6.88
N PHE A 457 -14.65 30.33 7.70
CA PHE A 457 -13.65 31.33 7.37
C PHE A 457 -12.80 30.90 6.16
N LEU A 458 -12.38 29.64 6.12
CA LEU A 458 -11.63 29.08 4.99
C LEU A 458 -12.46 29.08 3.71
N ARG A 459 -13.73 28.70 3.78
CA ARG A 459 -14.68 28.77 2.66
C ARG A 459 -14.89 30.18 2.16
N ALA A 460 -15.02 31.17 3.06
CA ALA A 460 -15.16 32.56 2.69
C ALA A 460 -13.92 33.10 1.96
N ASN A 461 -12.72 32.77 2.47
CA ASN A 461 -11.45 33.14 1.82
C ASN A 461 -11.32 32.53 0.43
N LEU A 462 -11.60 31.24 0.27
CA LEU A 462 -11.50 30.55 -1.02
C LEU A 462 -12.51 31.10 -2.04
N ARG A 463 -13.74 31.47 -1.63
CA ARG A 463 -14.72 32.11 -2.52
C ARG A 463 -14.22 33.44 -3.09
N THR A 464 -13.39 34.18 -2.36
CA THR A 464 -12.77 35.42 -2.89
C THR A 464 -11.76 35.16 -3.98
N LEU A 465 -11.16 33.95 -3.99
CA LEU A 465 -10.16 33.56 -4.98
C LEU A 465 -10.75 33.15 -6.33
N SER A 466 -12.04 32.81 -6.40
CA SER A 466 -12.72 32.45 -7.67
C SER A 466 -12.58 33.54 -8.75
N ARG A 467 -12.43 34.79 -8.33
CA ARG A 467 -12.24 35.95 -9.22
C ARG A 467 -10.86 35.94 -9.94
N LEU A 468 -9.92 35.10 -9.51
CA LEU A 468 -8.57 35.06 -10.10
C LEU A 468 -8.51 34.18 -11.33
N SER A 469 -9.44 33.24 -11.49
CA SER A 469 -9.49 32.38 -12.69
C SER A 469 -10.56 32.90 -13.64
N PRO A 470 -10.21 33.19 -14.90
CA PRO A 470 -11.16 33.72 -15.87
C PRO A 470 -12.26 32.72 -16.28
N LYS A 471 -12.01 31.42 -16.12
CA LYS A 471 -12.91 30.34 -16.55
C LYS A 471 -13.51 29.51 -15.41
N CYS A 472 -12.86 29.50 -14.24
CA CYS A 472 -13.34 28.72 -13.10
C CYS A 472 -14.49 29.42 -12.39
N ASN A 473 -15.71 28.95 -12.66
CA ASN A 473 -16.93 29.46 -12.02
C ASN A 473 -17.45 28.55 -10.89
N ASN A 474 -16.79 27.40 -10.65
CA ASN A 474 -17.29 26.37 -9.75
C ASN A 474 -16.23 25.96 -8.72
N ILE A 475 -16.33 26.51 -7.51
CA ILE A 475 -15.55 26.05 -6.35
C ILE A 475 -16.47 25.26 -5.44
N GLN A 476 -16.21 23.97 -5.33
CA GLN A 476 -16.95 23.02 -4.50
C GLN A 476 -16.17 22.72 -3.22
N PHE A 477 -16.88 22.62 -2.12
CA PHE A 477 -16.34 22.19 -0.83
C PHE A 477 -16.85 20.77 -0.56
N VAL A 478 -15.91 19.85 -0.37
CA VAL A 478 -16.16 18.42 -0.19
C VAL A 478 -15.89 18.03 1.24
#